data_166706e979995ae06668170d9007826c
#
_entry.id   166706e979995ae06668170d9007826c
#
_cell.length_a   1.000
_cell.length_b   1.000
_cell.length_c   1.000
_cell.angle_alpha   90.00
_cell.angle_beta   90.00
_cell.angle_gamma   90.00
#
_symmetry.space_group_name_H-M   'P 1'
#
loop_
_entity.id
_entity.type
_entity.pdbx_description
1 polymer ?
#
loop_
_entity_poly.entity_id
_entity_poly.type
_entity_poly.pdbx_seq_one_letter_code
_entity_poly.pdbx_strand_id
1 'polypeptide(L)'
;LMGLLGHAQAARQHFNHMLAKKPLMEKNKVTQQFTILPGKKTFTGKFTVPGDKSVSHRSIMFGAIAEGTTHVTGFLEGEDALATLQAFRDMGVSIEGPKNGEVTIHGVGMQGLKAPASALYMGNSGTSMRLLSGMLSAQKFDSVMTGDASLSKRPMERIAKPLRLMGAQIQTTGEKGTPPVSITGSQNLKGIQ
;
A
#
# COMPACT_ATOMS: atom_id res chain seq x y z
N LEU A 1 -22.08 3.01 -53.99
CA LEU A 1 -21.92 3.63 -52.65
C LEU A 1 -22.85 3.03 -51.58
N MET A 2 -23.88 2.27 -51.91
CA MET A 2 -24.84 1.68 -50.97
C MET A 2 -24.38 0.35 -50.33
N GLY A 3 -23.37 -0.33 -50.85
CA GLY A 3 -22.91 -1.63 -50.33
C GLY A 3 -21.99 -1.58 -49.09
N LEU A 4 -21.28 -0.47 -48.86
CA LEU A 4 -20.30 -0.34 -47.75
C LEU A 4 -20.93 0.05 -46.40
N LEU A 5 -22.09 0.66 -46.39
CA LEU A 5 -22.81 1.03 -45.15
C LEU A 5 -23.48 -0.17 -44.48
N GLY A 6 -23.93 -1.16 -45.24
CA GLY A 6 -24.56 -2.38 -44.72
C GLY A 6 -23.60 -3.27 -43.93
N HIS A 7 -22.35 -3.39 -44.37
CA HIS A 7 -21.35 -4.23 -43.68
C HIS A 7 -20.87 -3.64 -42.35
N ALA A 8 -20.79 -2.33 -42.23
CA ALA A 8 -20.41 -1.66 -40.98
C ALA A 8 -21.49 -1.76 -39.92
N GLN A 9 -22.76 -1.75 -40.33
CA GLN A 9 -23.90 -1.86 -39.43
C GLN A 9 -24.10 -3.29 -38.90
N ALA A 10 -23.89 -4.30 -39.76
CA ALA A 10 -23.91 -5.72 -39.36
C ALA A 10 -22.75 -6.06 -38.41
N ALA A 11 -21.55 -5.56 -38.63
CA ALA A 11 -20.41 -5.75 -37.78
C ALA A 11 -20.62 -5.13 -36.38
N ARG A 12 -21.24 -3.94 -36.31
CA ARG A 12 -21.59 -3.27 -35.05
C ARG A 12 -22.65 -4.03 -34.25
N GLN A 13 -23.66 -4.56 -34.93
CA GLN A 13 -24.68 -5.40 -34.27
C GLN A 13 -24.12 -6.71 -33.74
N HIS A 14 -23.20 -7.36 -34.46
CA HIS A 14 -22.54 -8.59 -34.03
C HIS A 14 -21.62 -8.34 -32.85
N PHE A 15 -20.88 -7.23 -32.82
CA PHE A 15 -20.03 -6.83 -31.72
C PHE A 15 -20.83 -6.51 -30.44
N ASN A 16 -21.95 -5.80 -30.58
CA ASN A 16 -22.84 -5.52 -29.44
C ASN A 16 -23.53 -6.79 -28.91
N HIS A 17 -23.83 -7.75 -29.76
CA HIS A 17 -24.39 -9.04 -29.33
C HIS A 17 -23.37 -9.92 -28.60
N MET A 18 -22.10 -9.84 -28.94
CA MET A 18 -21.02 -10.52 -28.23
C MET A 18 -20.73 -9.87 -26.85
N LEU A 19 -20.87 -8.56 -26.72
CA LEU A 19 -20.70 -7.86 -25.44
C LEU A 19 -21.87 -8.13 -24.46
N ALA A 20 -23.07 -8.41 -24.99
CA ALA A 20 -24.26 -8.69 -24.17
C ALA A 20 -24.29 -10.11 -23.56
N LYS A 21 -23.36 -10.99 -23.92
CA LYS A 21 -23.30 -12.38 -23.45
C LYS A 21 -22.14 -12.71 -22.50
N LYS A 22 -21.55 -11.72 -21.85
CA LYS A 22 -20.75 -12.04 -20.65
C LYS A 22 -21.73 -12.25 -19.48
N PRO A 23 -21.86 -13.48 -18.95
CA PRO A 23 -22.60 -13.67 -17.72
C PRO A 23 -21.86 -12.81 -16.67
N LEU A 24 -22.59 -11.93 -16.02
CA LEU A 24 -22.17 -11.35 -14.76
C LEU A 24 -21.87 -12.55 -13.84
N MET A 25 -20.60 -12.85 -13.64
CA MET A 25 -20.22 -13.72 -12.54
C MET A 25 -20.70 -13.00 -11.27
N GLU A 26 -21.89 -13.35 -10.80
CA GLU A 26 -22.27 -13.10 -9.42
C GLU A 26 -21.15 -13.67 -8.56
N LYS A 27 -20.33 -12.79 -8.02
CA LYS A 27 -19.45 -13.17 -6.94
C LYS A 27 -20.36 -13.61 -5.81
N ASN A 28 -20.57 -14.92 -5.70
CA ASN A 28 -21.17 -15.51 -4.53
C ASN A 28 -20.42 -14.97 -3.32
N LYS A 29 -21.01 -13.98 -2.65
CA LYS A 29 -20.57 -13.57 -1.32
C LYS A 29 -20.79 -14.78 -0.44
N VAL A 30 -19.75 -15.56 -0.23
CA VAL A 30 -19.77 -16.57 0.82
C VAL A 30 -19.87 -15.79 2.13
N THR A 31 -21.08 -15.67 2.64
CA THR A 31 -21.33 -15.10 3.95
C THR A 31 -20.92 -16.15 4.97
N GLN A 32 -19.75 -15.99 5.58
CA GLN A 32 -19.35 -16.82 6.70
C GLN A 32 -20.11 -16.36 7.94
N GLN A 33 -20.87 -17.26 8.54
CA GLN A 33 -21.56 -17.00 9.79
C GLN A 33 -20.84 -17.72 10.94
N PHE A 34 -20.50 -16.97 11.97
CA PHE A 34 -19.89 -17.50 13.18
C PHE A 34 -20.92 -17.45 14.32
N THR A 35 -21.17 -18.61 14.96
CA THR A 35 -22.01 -18.67 16.15
C THR A 35 -21.10 -18.80 17.37
N ILE A 36 -21.14 -17.82 18.25
CA ILE A 36 -20.37 -17.81 19.49
C ILE A 36 -21.30 -18.14 20.64
N LEU A 37 -21.03 -19.23 21.33
CA LEU A 37 -21.77 -19.64 22.52
C LEU A 37 -20.94 -19.29 23.78
N PRO A 38 -21.58 -18.88 24.88
CA PRO A 38 -20.89 -18.65 26.15
C PRO A 38 -20.12 -19.88 26.61
N GLY A 39 -18.85 -19.70 26.92
CA GLY A 39 -18.01 -20.78 27.47
C GLY A 39 -18.49 -21.20 28.86
N LYS A 40 -18.59 -22.50 29.08
CA LYS A 40 -19.00 -23.07 30.39
C LYS A 40 -17.81 -23.36 31.32
N LYS A 41 -16.57 -23.14 30.84
CA LYS A 41 -15.34 -23.46 31.60
C LYS A 41 -14.42 -22.25 31.60
N THR A 42 -13.66 -22.11 32.70
CA THR A 42 -12.57 -21.14 32.81
C THR A 42 -11.43 -21.58 31.89
N PHE A 43 -10.96 -20.65 31.04
CA PHE A 43 -9.78 -20.90 30.19
C PHE A 43 -8.52 -20.63 31.01
N THR A 44 -7.61 -21.60 31.06
CA THR A 44 -6.28 -21.47 31.63
C THR A 44 -5.25 -21.98 30.63
N GLY A 45 -4.11 -21.31 30.55
CA GLY A 45 -3.04 -21.71 29.62
C GLY A 45 -2.17 -20.53 29.21
N LYS A 46 -1.17 -20.85 28.38
CA LYS A 46 -0.31 -19.88 27.70
C LYS A 46 -0.54 -20.03 26.20
N PHE A 47 -0.65 -18.92 25.50
CA PHE A 47 -0.66 -18.91 24.05
C PHE A 47 0.19 -17.74 23.54
N THR A 48 0.80 -17.93 22.38
CA THR A 48 1.57 -16.88 21.69
C THR A 48 0.67 -16.21 20.68
N VAL A 49 0.54 -14.89 20.77
CA VAL A 49 -0.17 -14.10 19.76
C VAL A 49 0.73 -13.83 18.55
N PRO A 50 0.17 -13.64 17.36
CA PRO A 50 0.92 -13.13 16.22
C PRO A 50 1.57 -11.78 16.52
N GLY A 51 2.59 -11.41 15.75
CA GLY A 51 3.21 -10.10 15.84
C GLY A 51 2.23 -8.94 15.66
N ASP A 52 2.53 -7.80 16.30
CA ASP A 52 1.71 -6.60 16.14
C ASP A 52 1.94 -5.97 14.76
N LYS A 53 0.86 -5.63 14.06
CA LYS A 53 0.89 -5.04 12.73
C LYS A 53 1.65 -3.72 12.70
N SER A 54 1.34 -2.82 13.63
CA SER A 54 1.92 -1.48 13.66
C SER A 54 3.39 -1.49 14.04
N VAL A 55 3.80 -2.40 14.93
CA VAL A 55 5.20 -2.62 15.26
C VAL A 55 5.94 -3.18 14.05
N SER A 56 5.35 -4.14 13.32
CA SER A 56 5.97 -4.71 12.12
C SER A 56 6.19 -3.66 11.02
N HIS A 57 5.25 -2.76 10.77
CA HIS A 57 5.48 -1.64 9.84
C HIS A 57 6.64 -0.76 10.30
N ARG A 58 6.64 -0.35 11.58
CA ARG A 58 7.68 0.55 12.11
C ARG A 58 9.05 -0.10 12.17
N SER A 59 9.14 -1.40 12.44
CA SER A 59 10.42 -2.11 12.43
C SER A 59 11.12 -2.04 11.08
N ILE A 60 10.34 -2.22 10.00
CA ILE A 60 10.87 -2.05 8.63
C ILE A 60 11.28 -0.60 8.40
N MET A 61 10.41 0.37 8.70
CA MET A 61 10.66 1.79 8.43
C MET A 61 11.90 2.29 9.17
N PHE A 62 11.98 2.05 10.47
CA PHE A 62 13.11 2.53 11.27
C PHE A 62 14.39 1.74 10.99
N GLY A 63 14.28 0.41 10.82
CA GLY A 63 15.43 -0.41 10.44
C GLY A 63 16.03 0.01 9.10
N ALA A 64 15.19 0.40 8.14
CA ALA A 64 15.64 0.83 6.81
C ALA A 64 16.41 2.15 6.84
N ILE A 65 15.97 3.13 7.64
CA ILE A 65 16.62 4.45 7.75
C ILE A 65 17.65 4.54 8.88
N ALA A 66 17.83 3.48 9.65
CA ALA A 66 18.92 3.38 10.61
C ALA A 66 20.26 3.13 9.88
N GLU A 67 21.35 3.28 10.62
CA GLU A 67 22.68 2.81 10.19
C GLU A 67 22.96 1.45 10.84
N GLY A 68 23.52 0.51 10.05
CA GLY A 68 23.82 -0.85 10.50
C GLY A 68 22.69 -1.84 10.27
N THR A 69 22.70 -2.93 11.03
CA THR A 69 21.78 -4.06 10.84
C THR A 69 20.76 -4.15 11.96
N THR A 70 19.49 -4.27 11.59
CA THR A 70 18.36 -4.48 12.52
C THR A 70 17.82 -5.90 12.34
N HIS A 71 17.77 -6.66 13.44
CA HIS A 71 17.13 -7.97 13.49
C HIS A 71 15.75 -7.86 14.15
N VAL A 72 14.74 -8.37 13.47
CA VAL A 72 13.35 -8.35 13.93
C VAL A 72 12.87 -9.78 14.11
N THR A 73 12.27 -10.07 15.26
CA THR A 73 11.59 -11.34 15.53
C THR A 73 10.12 -11.11 15.79
N GLY A 74 9.28 -12.09 15.50
CA GLY A 74 7.83 -11.96 15.66
C GLY A 74 7.20 -10.97 14.66
N PHE A 75 7.81 -10.77 13.50
CA PHE A 75 7.25 -9.94 12.43
C PHE A 75 5.92 -10.52 11.95
N LEU A 76 4.89 -9.69 11.82
CA LEU A 76 3.61 -10.08 11.25
C LEU A 76 3.73 -10.16 9.72
N GLU A 77 3.71 -11.38 9.18
CA GLU A 77 3.76 -11.65 7.73
C GLU A 77 2.40 -11.42 7.05
N GLY A 78 1.75 -10.31 7.40
CA GLY A 78 0.49 -9.89 6.77
C GLY A 78 0.74 -9.02 5.53
N GLU A 79 -0.18 -9.06 4.56
CA GLU A 79 -0.06 -8.35 3.27
C GLU A 79 0.31 -6.87 3.42
N ASP A 80 -0.27 -6.19 4.39
CA ASP A 80 0.02 -4.77 4.66
C ASP A 80 1.49 -4.54 5.05
N ALA A 81 2.03 -5.36 5.95
CA ALA A 81 3.42 -5.25 6.41
C ALA A 81 4.41 -5.68 5.32
N LEU A 82 4.04 -6.69 4.53
CA LEU A 82 4.82 -7.13 3.36
C LEU A 82 4.87 -6.06 2.26
N ALA A 83 3.78 -5.32 2.04
CA ALA A 83 3.80 -4.18 1.12
C ALA A 83 4.77 -3.08 1.57
N THR A 84 4.85 -2.79 2.88
CA THR A 84 5.87 -1.87 3.42
C THR A 84 7.28 -2.38 3.19
N LEU A 85 7.53 -3.65 3.50
CA LEU A 85 8.83 -4.28 3.30
C LEU A 85 9.27 -4.20 1.83
N GLN A 86 8.36 -4.52 0.90
CA GLN A 86 8.65 -4.45 -0.52
C GLN A 86 8.97 -3.03 -0.98
N ALA A 87 8.22 -2.03 -0.51
CA ALA A 87 8.50 -0.64 -0.83
C ALA A 87 9.93 -0.21 -0.44
N PHE A 88 10.44 -0.66 0.71
CA PHE A 88 11.82 -0.37 1.09
C PHE A 88 12.86 -1.14 0.25
N ARG A 89 12.56 -2.36 -0.18
CA ARG A 89 13.39 -3.06 -1.17
C ARG A 89 13.45 -2.30 -2.48
N ASP A 90 12.31 -1.81 -2.96
CA ASP A 90 12.21 -1.02 -4.18
C ASP A 90 12.98 0.31 -4.09
N MET A 91 13.18 0.81 -2.86
CA MET A 91 14.01 1.98 -2.56
C MET A 91 15.47 1.62 -2.22
N GLY A 92 15.90 0.39 -2.50
CA GLY A 92 17.31 -0.02 -2.42
C GLY A 92 17.79 -0.53 -1.08
N VAL A 93 16.88 -0.78 -0.12
CA VAL A 93 17.23 -1.37 1.17
C VAL A 93 17.36 -2.89 1.03
N SER A 94 18.47 -3.46 1.48
CA SER A 94 18.64 -4.92 1.55
C SER A 94 17.89 -5.46 2.77
N ILE A 95 16.87 -6.28 2.52
CA ILE A 95 16.03 -6.89 3.56
C ILE A 95 15.94 -8.39 3.30
N GLU A 96 16.42 -9.19 4.24
CA GLU A 96 16.32 -10.64 4.23
C GLU A 96 15.06 -11.09 4.98
N GLY A 97 14.43 -12.17 4.50
CA GLY A 97 13.16 -12.63 5.06
C GLY A 97 11.94 -11.93 4.42
N PRO A 98 10.74 -11.99 5.05
CA PRO A 98 10.48 -12.71 6.30
C PRO A 98 10.57 -14.22 6.15
N LYS A 99 11.01 -14.87 7.21
CA LYS A 99 10.99 -16.32 7.33
C LYS A 99 10.67 -16.67 8.79
N ASN A 100 9.54 -17.30 9.02
CA ASN A 100 9.06 -17.64 10.36
C ASN A 100 8.98 -16.43 11.32
N GLY A 101 8.57 -15.27 10.80
CA GLY A 101 8.51 -14.02 11.55
C GLY A 101 9.87 -13.37 11.83
N GLU A 102 10.94 -13.80 11.17
CA GLU A 102 12.26 -13.20 11.29
C GLU A 102 12.59 -12.36 10.05
N VAL A 103 13.09 -11.15 10.25
CA VAL A 103 13.52 -10.22 9.21
C VAL A 103 14.84 -9.59 9.62
N THR A 104 15.79 -9.52 8.68
CA THR A 104 17.05 -8.79 8.86
C THR A 104 17.07 -7.62 7.88
N ILE A 105 17.32 -6.42 8.38
CA ILE A 105 17.28 -5.18 7.61
C ILE A 105 18.64 -4.53 7.67
N HIS A 106 19.27 -4.31 6.53
CA HIS A 106 20.52 -3.57 6.40
C HIS A 106 20.19 -2.12 6.11
N GLY A 107 20.15 -1.32 7.17
CA GLY A 107 19.75 0.07 7.09
C GLY A 107 20.73 0.92 6.30
N VAL A 108 20.19 1.90 5.58
CA VAL A 108 20.95 2.75 4.65
C VAL A 108 21.11 4.20 5.15
N GLY A 109 20.65 4.46 6.37
CA GLY A 109 20.63 5.80 6.94
C GLY A 109 19.50 6.68 6.39
N MET A 110 19.28 7.84 7.00
CA MET A 110 18.20 8.77 6.65
C MET A 110 18.24 9.25 5.19
N GLN A 111 19.39 9.29 4.58
CA GLN A 111 19.61 9.81 3.22
C GLN A 111 20.02 8.74 2.21
N GLY A 112 20.03 7.46 2.61
CA GLY A 112 20.52 6.36 1.78
C GLY A 112 19.46 5.70 0.91
N LEU A 113 18.19 6.07 1.07
CA LEU A 113 17.10 5.58 0.20
C LEU A 113 17.31 6.06 -1.23
N LYS A 114 16.97 5.21 -2.19
CA LYS A 114 17.09 5.49 -3.64
C LYS A 114 15.71 5.71 -4.25
N ALA A 115 15.67 6.51 -5.31
CA ALA A 115 14.46 6.67 -6.11
C ALA A 115 13.98 5.29 -6.60
N PRO A 116 12.70 4.94 -6.37
CA PRO A 116 12.16 3.69 -6.90
C PRO A 116 12.03 3.76 -8.42
N ALA A 117 12.27 2.64 -9.10
CA ALA A 117 12.17 2.55 -10.56
C ALA A 117 10.72 2.67 -11.08
N SER A 118 9.74 2.46 -10.23
CA SER A 118 8.31 2.52 -10.56
C SER A 118 7.51 3.01 -9.35
N ALA A 119 6.21 3.19 -9.53
CA ALA A 119 5.32 3.53 -8.42
C ALA A 119 5.36 2.45 -7.34
N LEU A 120 5.49 2.88 -6.09
CA LEU A 120 5.46 2.00 -4.92
C LEU A 120 4.04 1.48 -4.70
N TYR A 121 3.85 0.18 -4.78
CA TYR A 121 2.55 -0.45 -4.60
C TYR A 121 2.30 -0.81 -3.13
N MET A 122 1.31 -0.18 -2.51
CA MET A 122 0.98 -0.34 -1.09
C MET A 122 -0.08 -1.42 -0.81
N GLY A 123 -0.51 -2.18 -1.82
CA GLY A 123 -1.60 -3.15 -1.65
C GLY A 123 -2.85 -2.49 -1.07
N ASN A 124 -3.37 -3.04 0.03
CA ASN A 124 -4.48 -2.47 0.80
C ASN A 124 -4.02 -1.61 1.99
N SER A 125 -2.72 -1.38 2.15
CA SER A 125 -2.17 -0.76 3.35
C SER A 125 -2.29 0.77 3.37
N GLY A 126 -3.38 1.27 3.92
CA GLY A 126 -3.50 2.70 4.22
C GLY A 126 -2.49 3.19 5.25
N THR A 127 -2.02 2.31 6.14
CA THR A 127 -0.95 2.62 7.12
C THR A 127 0.36 2.91 6.41
N SER A 128 0.79 2.01 5.51
CA SER A 128 2.03 2.19 4.73
C SER A 128 1.99 3.49 3.94
N MET A 129 0.93 3.71 3.17
CA MET A 129 0.80 4.90 2.33
C MET A 129 0.87 6.19 3.15
N ARG A 130 0.20 6.26 4.30
CA ARG A 130 0.19 7.47 5.13
C ARG A 130 1.52 7.72 5.84
N LEU A 131 2.14 6.68 6.40
CA LEU A 131 3.42 6.83 7.09
C LEU A 131 4.54 7.15 6.10
N LEU A 132 4.58 6.44 4.96
CA LEU A 132 5.56 6.71 3.91
C LEU A 132 5.39 8.10 3.27
N SER A 133 4.17 8.65 3.19
CA SER A 133 3.98 10.03 2.71
C SER A 133 4.82 11.03 3.51
N GLY A 134 4.88 10.90 4.83
CA GLY A 134 5.73 11.75 5.67
C GLY A 134 7.21 11.55 5.40
N MET A 135 7.66 10.30 5.38
CA MET A 135 9.08 9.96 5.16
C MET A 135 9.56 10.37 3.77
N LEU A 136 8.79 10.08 2.72
CA LEU A 136 9.16 10.38 1.34
C LEU A 136 9.15 11.87 1.05
N SER A 137 8.31 12.66 1.74
CA SER A 137 8.33 14.13 1.63
C SER A 137 9.65 14.75 2.05
N ALA A 138 10.47 14.06 2.85
CA ALA A 138 11.78 14.50 3.29
C ALA A 138 12.95 13.93 2.44
N GLN A 139 12.66 13.10 1.43
CA GLN A 139 13.69 12.53 0.57
C GLN A 139 14.07 13.44 -0.60
N LYS A 140 15.20 13.14 -1.24
CA LYS A 140 15.74 13.94 -2.36
C LYS A 140 15.27 13.50 -3.74
N PHE A 141 14.30 12.61 -3.82
CA PHE A 141 13.79 12.04 -5.08
C PHE A 141 12.27 12.08 -5.12
N ASP A 142 11.75 12.09 -6.33
CA ASP A 142 10.31 12.00 -6.58
C ASP A 142 9.81 10.57 -6.36
N SER A 143 8.57 10.45 -5.91
CA SER A 143 7.96 9.15 -5.69
C SER A 143 6.46 9.19 -5.95
N VAL A 144 5.92 8.04 -6.36
CA VAL A 144 4.48 7.84 -6.53
C VAL A 144 4.07 6.59 -5.75
N MET A 145 2.99 6.68 -4.99
CA MET A 145 2.40 5.54 -4.30
C MET A 145 1.02 5.22 -4.85
N THR A 146 0.80 3.93 -5.11
CA THR A 146 -0.47 3.37 -5.58
C THR A 146 -0.96 2.28 -4.64
N GLY A 147 -2.18 1.82 -4.84
CA GLY A 147 -2.75 0.73 -4.06
C GLY A 147 -3.82 -0.04 -4.83
N ASP A 148 -4.42 -1.01 -4.17
CA ASP A 148 -5.51 -1.79 -4.72
C ASP A 148 -6.80 -0.96 -4.89
N ALA A 149 -7.84 -1.58 -5.41
CA ALA A 149 -9.14 -0.94 -5.63
C ALA A 149 -9.80 -0.43 -4.33
N SER A 150 -9.49 -1.03 -3.18
CA SER A 150 -10.00 -0.59 -1.88
C SER A 150 -9.21 0.62 -1.36
N LEU A 151 -7.87 0.55 -1.40
CA LEU A 151 -7.01 1.66 -0.97
C LEU A 151 -7.20 2.89 -1.84
N SER A 152 -7.39 2.71 -3.15
CA SER A 152 -7.63 3.80 -4.12
C SER A 152 -8.91 4.61 -3.86
N LYS A 153 -9.78 4.15 -2.97
CA LYS A 153 -11.00 4.87 -2.53
C LYS A 153 -10.83 5.58 -1.19
N ARG A 154 -9.69 5.40 -0.52
CA ARG A 154 -9.48 5.97 0.82
C ARG A 154 -8.92 7.39 0.74
N PRO A 155 -9.48 8.38 1.47
CA PRO A 155 -8.99 9.75 1.44
C PRO A 155 -7.59 9.85 2.07
N MET A 156 -6.68 10.55 1.38
CA MET A 156 -5.30 10.82 1.82
C MET A 156 -5.08 12.28 2.24
N GLU A 157 -6.06 13.15 2.02
CA GLU A 157 -5.96 14.58 2.34
C GLU A 157 -5.68 14.86 3.83
N ARG A 158 -6.13 13.99 4.75
CA ARG A 158 -5.81 14.16 6.18
C ARG A 158 -4.30 14.04 6.49
N ILE A 159 -3.51 13.48 5.57
CA ILE A 159 -2.03 13.44 5.63
C ILE A 159 -1.42 14.47 4.67
N ALA A 160 -1.93 14.57 3.44
CA ALA A 160 -1.38 15.46 2.43
C ALA A 160 -1.51 16.95 2.84
N LYS A 161 -2.65 17.33 3.43
CA LYS A 161 -2.89 18.72 3.85
C LYS A 161 -1.87 19.21 4.88
N PRO A 162 -1.63 18.56 6.04
CA PRO A 162 -0.62 19.01 6.98
C PRO A 162 0.80 18.96 6.39
N LEU A 163 1.14 17.97 5.56
CA LEU A 163 2.45 17.90 4.90
C LEU A 163 2.66 19.10 3.95
N ARG A 164 1.63 19.54 3.22
CA ARG A 164 1.71 20.77 2.40
C ARG A 164 1.94 22.01 3.25
N LEU A 165 1.30 22.10 4.42
CA LEU A 165 1.56 23.23 5.36
C LEU A 165 2.99 23.21 5.87
N MET A 166 3.62 22.04 5.99
CA MET A 166 5.03 21.88 6.30
C MET A 166 5.97 22.23 5.14
N GLY A 167 5.44 22.46 3.94
CA GLY A 167 6.22 22.77 2.73
C GLY A 167 6.41 21.59 1.78
N ALA A 168 5.82 20.42 2.03
CA ALA A 168 5.89 19.30 1.11
C ALA A 168 5.09 19.56 -0.18
N GLN A 169 5.67 19.17 -1.31
CA GLN A 169 4.94 19.12 -2.58
C GLN A 169 4.36 17.71 -2.74
N ILE A 170 3.18 17.53 -2.21
CA ILE A 170 2.43 16.26 -2.23
C ILE A 170 1.06 16.46 -2.86
N GLN A 171 0.71 15.59 -3.80
CA GLN A 171 -0.54 15.61 -4.54
C GLN A 171 -1.27 14.27 -4.42
N THR A 172 -2.58 14.34 -4.30
CA THR A 172 -3.49 13.21 -4.36
C THR A 172 -4.26 13.35 -5.68
N THR A 173 -3.96 12.47 -6.64
CA THR A 173 -4.43 12.63 -8.02
C THR A 173 -5.76 11.94 -8.31
N GLY A 174 -6.23 11.11 -7.39
CA GLY A 174 -7.56 10.50 -7.47
C GLY A 174 -8.68 11.47 -7.06
N GLU A 175 -9.91 11.12 -7.42
CA GLU A 175 -11.09 11.90 -7.04
C GLU A 175 -11.17 12.07 -5.51
N LYS A 176 -11.58 13.27 -5.07
CA LYS A 176 -11.79 13.59 -3.64
C LYS A 176 -10.56 13.38 -2.75
N GLY A 177 -9.36 13.55 -3.31
CA GLY A 177 -8.12 13.43 -2.52
C GLY A 177 -7.73 12.00 -2.18
N THR A 178 -7.98 11.08 -3.10
CA THR A 178 -7.61 9.66 -2.99
C THR A 178 -6.31 9.35 -3.76
N PRO A 179 -5.70 8.16 -3.59
CA PRO A 179 -4.54 7.74 -4.38
C PRO A 179 -4.84 7.76 -5.90
N PRO A 180 -3.79 7.86 -6.72
CA PRO A 180 -2.36 7.87 -6.41
C PRO A 180 -1.89 9.07 -5.61
N VAL A 181 -0.83 8.87 -4.81
CA VAL A 181 -0.15 9.95 -4.08
C VAL A 181 1.21 10.20 -4.72
N SER A 182 1.41 11.41 -5.25
CA SER A 182 2.68 11.84 -5.85
C SER A 182 3.39 12.81 -4.92
N ILE A 183 4.69 12.64 -4.75
CA ILE A 183 5.52 13.44 -3.87
C ILE A 183 6.75 13.90 -4.66
N THR A 184 7.00 15.21 -4.69
CA THR A 184 8.20 15.79 -5.25
C THR A 184 9.27 15.83 -4.17
N GLY A 185 10.47 15.36 -4.50
CA GLY A 185 11.62 15.33 -3.59
C GLY A 185 12.28 16.69 -3.35
N SER A 186 13.30 16.69 -2.52
CA SER A 186 14.16 17.85 -2.24
C SER A 186 13.45 19.08 -1.65
N GLN A 187 12.43 18.84 -0.81
CA GLN A 187 11.69 19.90 -0.14
C GLN A 187 12.31 20.28 1.21
N ASN A 188 12.28 21.56 1.54
CA ASN A 188 12.64 22.06 2.86
C ASN A 188 11.41 22.08 3.76
N LEU A 189 11.22 21.04 4.53
CA LEU A 189 10.09 20.93 5.45
C LEU A 189 10.31 21.79 6.70
N LYS A 190 9.23 22.43 7.15
CA LYS A 190 9.21 23.24 8.38
C LYS A 190 8.19 22.66 9.35
N GLY A 191 8.45 22.81 10.64
CA GLY A 191 7.47 22.51 11.67
C GLY A 191 6.23 23.41 11.53
N ILE A 192 5.08 22.88 11.90
CA ILE A 192 3.80 23.62 11.97
C ILE A 192 3.27 23.56 13.40
N GLN A 193 2.54 24.60 13.80
CA GLN A 193 1.79 24.67 15.06
C GLN A 193 0.33 24.34 14.82
#